data_92abfb88efd49569ec1b72f6d6e4bdc1
#
_entry.id   92abfb88efd49569ec1b72f6d6e4bdc1
#
_cell.length_a   1.000
_cell.length_b   1.000
_cell.length_c   1.000
_cell.angle_alpha   90.00
_cell.angle_beta   90.00
_cell.angle_gamma   90.00
#
_symmetry.space_group_name_H-M   'P 1'
#
loop_
_entity.id
_entity.type
_entity.pdbx_description
1 polymer ?
#
loop_
_entity_poly.entity_id
_entity_poly.type
_entity_poly.pdbx_seq_one_letter_code
_entity_poly.pdbx_strand_id
1 'polypeptide(L)'
;ILLSLTFCSTLFANFNQIYNGFGLDIGTNGSGIFVTRQAIHDSENYSLNAEVRFYDIKASDETIVYNYYSGQYQTVGGKSLFMLPFFFGTNYYLFNGKIENNFSPFLTLRMGGVLVVDGDEVGSFKQRWSDPETKLTPGGFIGAGIDFKMVGQTSVSVMVGLEVLPYKEFDGSDNFTGRLIHISFNRRSK
;
A
#
# COMPACT_ATOMS: atom_id res chain seq x y z
N ILE A 1 -23.61 21.57 10.06
CA ILE A 1 -22.72 21.51 8.86
C ILE A 1 -21.60 22.56 8.96
N LEU A 2 -21.87 23.83 9.35
CA LEU A 2 -20.81 24.86 9.50
C LEU A 2 -19.82 24.51 10.64
N LEU A 3 -20.29 23.95 11.77
CA LEU A 3 -19.43 23.56 12.89
C LEU A 3 -18.48 22.39 12.52
N SER A 4 -18.90 21.47 11.67
CA SER A 4 -18.07 20.35 11.24
C SER A 4 -16.96 20.77 10.26
N LEU A 5 -17.21 21.79 9.45
CA LEU A 5 -16.21 22.36 8.52
C LEU A 5 -15.12 23.15 9.27
N THR A 6 -15.50 23.91 10.32
CA THR A 6 -14.52 24.63 11.16
C THR A 6 -13.67 23.70 12.00
N PHE A 7 -14.22 22.59 12.49
CA PHE A 7 -13.44 21.59 13.24
C PHE A 7 -12.43 20.86 12.35
N CYS A 8 -12.79 20.58 11.10
CA CYS A 8 -11.89 19.97 10.14
C CYS A 8 -10.73 20.91 9.73
N SER A 9 -10.98 22.21 9.58
CA SER A 9 -9.95 23.19 9.22
C SER A 9 -8.92 23.42 10.33
N THR A 10 -9.33 23.36 11.61
CA THR A 10 -8.42 23.52 12.75
C THR A 10 -7.53 22.29 12.99
N LEU A 11 -7.99 21.09 12.63
CA LEU A 11 -7.17 19.88 12.70
C LEU A 11 -6.01 19.88 11.71
N PHE A 12 -6.15 20.56 10.56
CA PHE A 12 -5.09 20.65 9.55
C PHE A 12 -4.21 21.90 9.66
N ALA A 13 -4.55 22.85 10.54
CA ALA A 13 -3.83 24.13 10.68
C ALA A 13 -2.36 23.97 11.15
N ASN A 14 -2.01 22.84 11.76
CA ASN A 14 -0.68 22.59 12.31
C ASN A 14 0.19 21.64 11.47
N PHE A 15 -0.17 21.41 10.21
CA PHE A 15 0.59 20.54 9.29
C PHE A 15 1.23 21.36 8.18
N ASN A 16 2.43 21.89 8.44
CA ASN A 16 3.12 22.82 7.53
C ASN A 16 4.05 22.15 6.53
N GLN A 17 4.37 20.87 6.72
CA GLN A 17 5.26 20.14 5.84
C GLN A 17 4.51 19.01 5.13
N ILE A 18 4.23 19.22 3.85
CA ILE A 18 3.55 18.23 3.00
C ILE A 18 4.57 17.59 2.08
N TYR A 19 4.62 16.27 2.08
CA TYR A 19 5.43 15.47 1.18
C TYR A 19 4.53 14.66 0.26
N ASN A 20 4.88 14.60 -1.02
CA ASN A 20 4.30 13.67 -1.97
C ASN A 20 5.37 12.65 -2.34
N GLY A 21 4.99 11.39 -2.40
CA GLY A 21 5.92 10.30 -2.65
C GLY A 21 5.34 9.23 -3.54
N PHE A 22 6.23 8.39 -4.00
CA PHE A 22 5.93 7.14 -4.67
C PHE A 22 6.91 6.06 -4.19
N GLY A 23 6.56 4.81 -4.39
CA GLY A 23 7.44 3.75 -3.93
C GLY A 23 7.03 2.37 -4.40
N LEU A 24 7.69 1.40 -3.79
CA LEU A 24 7.58 -0.02 -4.10
C LEU A 24 7.23 -0.79 -2.83
N ASP A 25 6.34 -1.75 -2.98
CA ASP A 25 5.97 -2.73 -1.98
C ASP A 25 6.48 -4.11 -2.38
N ILE A 26 7.11 -4.80 -1.44
CA ILE A 26 7.58 -6.17 -1.59
C ILE A 26 7.02 -6.97 -0.43
N GLY A 27 6.06 -7.83 -0.71
CA GLY A 27 5.36 -8.60 0.31
C GLY A 27 5.38 -10.10 0.06
N THR A 28 4.92 -10.85 1.05
CA THR A 28 4.79 -12.31 0.96
C THR A 28 3.77 -12.74 -0.09
N ASN A 29 2.76 -11.91 -0.34
CA ASN A 29 1.63 -12.22 -1.23
C ASN A 29 1.74 -11.56 -2.61
N GLY A 30 2.74 -10.72 -2.81
CA GLY A 30 2.94 -10.02 -4.08
C GLY A 30 3.85 -8.82 -3.95
N SER A 31 3.94 -8.08 -5.03
CA SER A 31 4.66 -6.82 -5.09
C SER A 31 3.76 -5.74 -5.70
N GLY A 32 4.05 -4.50 -5.38
CA GLY A 32 3.23 -3.40 -5.84
C GLY A 32 3.99 -2.09 -5.95
N ILE A 33 3.29 -1.13 -6.50
CA ILE A 33 3.70 0.26 -6.53
C ILE A 33 2.67 1.10 -5.78
N PHE A 34 3.08 2.24 -5.27
CA PHE A 34 2.15 3.12 -4.59
C PHE A 34 2.52 4.59 -4.77
N VAL A 35 1.53 5.43 -4.52
CA VAL A 35 1.70 6.87 -4.32
C VAL A 35 1.22 7.24 -2.93
N THR A 36 1.93 8.16 -2.30
CA THR A 36 1.63 8.58 -0.92
C THR A 36 1.68 10.09 -0.79
N ARG A 37 0.85 10.60 0.10
CA ARG A 37 0.89 11.98 0.56
C ARG A 37 0.97 11.98 2.07
N GLN A 38 1.99 12.66 2.60
CA GLN A 38 2.27 12.75 4.02
C GLN A 38 2.23 14.21 4.45
N ALA A 39 1.53 14.47 5.54
CA ALA A 39 1.50 15.77 6.20
C ALA A 39 2.14 15.62 7.59
N ILE A 40 3.26 16.32 7.83
CA ILE A 40 3.98 16.27 9.10
C ILE A 40 3.49 17.42 9.97
N HIS A 41 3.15 17.09 11.21
CA HIS A 41 2.75 18.07 12.21
C HIS A 41 3.93 18.95 12.63
N ASP A 42 3.66 20.19 13.04
CA ASP A 42 4.69 21.19 13.43
C ASP A 42 5.61 20.73 14.56
N SER A 43 5.11 19.86 15.46
CA SER A 43 5.95 19.23 16.48
C SER A 43 6.90 18.17 15.93
N GLU A 44 6.75 17.78 14.65
CA GLU A 44 7.46 16.69 14.00
C GLU A 44 7.39 15.32 14.71
N ASN A 45 6.52 15.16 15.72
CA ASN A 45 6.38 13.92 16.48
C ASN A 45 5.47 12.91 15.77
N TYR A 46 4.58 13.39 14.90
CA TYR A 46 3.68 12.53 14.14
C TYR A 46 3.35 13.13 12.77
N SER A 47 2.94 12.29 11.86
CA SER A 47 2.45 12.67 10.55
C SER A 47 1.17 11.92 10.20
N LEU A 48 0.36 12.51 9.34
CA LEU A 48 -0.78 11.88 8.71
C LEU A 48 -0.40 11.44 7.30
N ASN A 49 -0.86 10.26 6.89
CA ASN A 49 -0.55 9.69 5.60
C ASN A 49 -1.83 9.28 4.87
N ALA A 50 -1.86 9.56 3.58
CA ALA A 50 -2.85 9.02 2.65
C ALA A 50 -2.10 8.30 1.53
N GLU A 51 -2.53 7.10 1.17
CA GLU A 51 -1.79 6.24 0.26
C GLU A 51 -2.74 5.44 -0.63
N VAL A 52 -2.36 5.31 -1.88
CA VAL A 52 -3.01 4.43 -2.86
C VAL A 52 -1.96 3.49 -3.39
N ARG A 53 -2.24 2.19 -3.31
CA ARG A 53 -1.36 1.13 -3.76
C ARG A 53 -1.97 0.39 -4.93
N PHE A 54 -1.12 -0.24 -5.71
CA PHE A 54 -1.48 -1.19 -6.75
C PHE A 54 -0.65 -2.45 -6.53
N TYR A 55 -1.33 -3.55 -6.23
CA TYR A 55 -0.72 -4.85 -6.03
C TYR A 55 -1.05 -5.79 -7.16
N ASP A 56 -0.02 -6.42 -7.69
CA ASP A 56 -0.10 -7.60 -8.53
C ASP A 56 0.06 -8.83 -7.60
N ILE A 57 -1.02 -9.58 -7.45
CA ILE A 57 -1.07 -10.75 -6.58
C ILE A 57 -0.55 -11.96 -7.34
N LYS A 58 0.47 -12.61 -6.80
CA LYS A 58 0.98 -13.86 -7.33
C LYS A 58 0.12 -15.02 -6.90
N ALA A 59 -0.32 -15.84 -7.85
CA ALA A 59 -0.91 -17.12 -7.54
C ALA A 59 0.15 -18.07 -6.95
N SER A 60 -0.19 -18.74 -5.87
CA SER A 60 0.70 -19.71 -5.23
C SER A 60 0.78 -21.05 -5.98
N ASP A 61 -0.15 -21.30 -6.88
CA ASP A 61 -0.37 -22.56 -7.61
C ASP A 61 -0.17 -22.45 -9.14
N GLU A 62 0.40 -21.32 -9.59
CA GLU A 62 0.70 -21.15 -11.02
C GLU A 62 1.70 -22.20 -11.50
N THR A 63 1.26 -23.05 -12.43
CA THR A 63 2.05 -24.15 -13.00
C THR A 63 2.06 -24.08 -14.51
N ILE A 64 3.22 -24.31 -15.12
CA ILE A 64 3.36 -24.40 -16.57
C ILE A 64 3.10 -25.84 -17.00
N VAL A 65 2.04 -26.05 -17.76
CA VAL A 65 1.65 -27.36 -18.28
C VAL A 65 1.79 -27.39 -19.79
N TYR A 66 2.34 -28.48 -20.32
CA TYR A 66 2.40 -28.69 -21.76
C TYR A 66 1.06 -29.19 -22.28
N ASN A 67 0.45 -28.44 -23.18
CA ASN A 67 -0.80 -28.83 -23.81
C ASN A 67 -0.51 -29.68 -25.07
N TYR A 68 -0.77 -30.98 -24.98
CA TYR A 68 -0.53 -31.94 -26.08
C TYR A 68 -1.39 -31.67 -27.32
N TYR A 69 -2.54 -30.98 -27.18
CA TYR A 69 -3.42 -30.69 -28.32
C TYR A 69 -2.96 -29.47 -29.10
N SER A 70 -2.41 -28.47 -28.46
CA SER A 70 -1.92 -27.26 -29.12
C SER A 70 -0.43 -27.27 -29.37
N GLY A 71 0.32 -28.22 -28.80
CA GLY A 71 1.78 -28.27 -28.88
C GLY A 71 2.50 -27.13 -28.16
N GLN A 72 1.83 -26.40 -27.26
CA GLN A 72 2.35 -25.22 -26.57
C GLN A 72 2.32 -25.39 -25.06
N TYR A 73 3.22 -24.68 -24.37
CA TYR A 73 3.17 -24.54 -22.94
C TYR A 73 2.08 -23.51 -22.58
N GLN A 74 1.22 -23.88 -21.64
CA GLN A 74 0.19 -23.00 -21.08
C GLN A 74 0.37 -22.88 -19.59
N THR A 75 0.17 -21.70 -19.09
CA THR A 75 0.12 -21.45 -17.64
C THR A 75 -1.28 -21.80 -17.15
N VAL A 76 -1.35 -22.64 -16.13
CA VAL A 76 -2.61 -23.10 -15.49
C VAL A 76 -2.52 -22.77 -14.01
N GLY A 77 -3.65 -22.41 -13.40
CA GLY A 77 -3.72 -22.05 -11.98
C GLY A 77 -3.32 -20.63 -11.65
N GLY A 78 -3.04 -19.78 -12.66
CA GLY A 78 -2.72 -18.37 -12.43
C GLY A 78 -3.97 -17.57 -12.04
N LYS A 79 -3.93 -16.85 -10.90
CA LYS A 79 -4.99 -15.91 -10.54
C LYS A 79 -4.82 -14.60 -11.32
N SER A 80 -5.93 -14.09 -11.87
CA SER A 80 -6.02 -12.78 -12.48
C SER A 80 -6.55 -11.77 -11.47
N LEU A 81 -5.80 -11.60 -10.37
CA LEU A 81 -6.23 -10.80 -9.23
C LEU A 81 -5.30 -9.60 -9.04
N PHE A 82 -5.87 -8.41 -8.99
CA PHE A 82 -5.14 -7.27 -8.47
C PHE A 82 -5.90 -6.54 -7.38
N MET A 83 -5.18 -5.89 -6.50
CA MET A 83 -5.73 -5.15 -5.38
C MET A 83 -5.31 -3.68 -5.44
N LEU A 84 -6.26 -2.82 -5.09
CA LEU A 84 -6.07 -1.38 -4.95
C LEU A 84 -6.39 -0.95 -3.51
N PRO A 85 -5.45 -1.07 -2.57
CA PRO A 85 -5.60 -0.55 -1.22
C PRO A 85 -5.58 0.99 -1.20
N PHE A 86 -6.52 1.56 -0.46
CA PHE A 86 -6.60 2.99 -0.15
C PHE A 86 -6.48 3.15 1.36
N PHE A 87 -5.31 3.55 1.84
CA PHE A 87 -5.04 3.63 3.26
C PHE A 87 -4.83 5.06 3.74
N PHE A 88 -5.37 5.31 4.93
CA PHE A 88 -5.10 6.49 5.73
C PHE A 88 -4.45 6.05 7.03
N GLY A 89 -3.51 6.83 7.53
CA GLY A 89 -2.81 6.43 8.73
C GLY A 89 -1.93 7.51 9.31
N THR A 90 -1.16 7.11 10.30
CA THR A 90 -0.24 7.97 11.01
C THR A 90 1.11 7.31 11.20
N ASN A 91 2.17 8.12 11.15
CA ASN A 91 3.48 7.73 11.65
C ASN A 91 3.74 8.47 12.96
N TYR A 92 4.27 7.78 13.95
CA TYR A 92 4.73 8.34 15.21
C TYR A 92 6.25 8.23 15.30
N TYR A 93 6.95 9.35 15.37
CA TYR A 93 8.40 9.45 15.41
C TYR A 93 8.91 9.33 16.85
N LEU A 94 9.62 8.21 17.14
CA LEU A 94 9.97 7.80 18.50
C LEU A 94 11.00 8.69 19.19
N PHE A 95 11.93 9.27 18.41
CA PHE A 95 13.11 9.96 18.95
C PHE A 95 13.32 11.33 18.31
N ASN A 96 12.24 12.00 18.00
CA ASN A 96 12.34 13.33 17.37
C ASN A 96 13.08 14.30 18.28
N GLY A 97 14.07 15.01 17.72
CA GLY A 97 14.94 15.94 18.44
C GLY A 97 15.95 15.32 19.41
N LYS A 98 16.00 13.98 19.53
CA LYS A 98 16.95 13.27 20.39
C LYS A 98 18.10 12.64 19.63
N ILE A 99 17.94 12.44 18.34
CA ILE A 99 18.95 11.87 17.45
C ILE A 99 19.42 12.98 16.51
N GLU A 100 20.68 13.35 16.60
CA GLU A 100 21.31 14.40 15.75
C GLU A 100 21.73 13.85 14.38
N ASN A 101 20.93 12.97 13.78
CA ASN A 101 21.22 12.34 12.51
C ASN A 101 20.09 12.59 11.50
N ASN A 102 20.39 12.31 10.24
CA ASN A 102 19.45 12.44 9.12
C ASN A 102 18.37 11.34 9.08
N PHE A 103 18.27 10.49 10.09
CA PHE A 103 17.29 9.41 10.14
C PHE A 103 16.34 9.58 11.32
N SER A 104 15.07 9.23 11.09
CA SER A 104 14.00 9.34 12.07
C SER A 104 13.23 8.03 12.12
N PRO A 105 13.44 7.20 13.17
CA PRO A 105 12.66 5.98 13.36
C PRO A 105 11.20 6.30 13.70
N PHE A 106 10.27 5.53 13.14
CA PHE A 106 8.84 5.72 13.40
C PHE A 106 8.09 4.39 13.50
N LEU A 107 6.94 4.45 14.17
CA LEU A 107 5.90 3.43 14.11
C LEU A 107 4.77 3.92 13.21
N THR A 108 4.15 3.02 12.47
CA THR A 108 3.05 3.36 11.56
C THR A 108 1.85 2.48 11.78
N LEU A 109 0.68 3.10 11.69
CA LEU A 109 -0.60 2.41 11.64
C LEU A 109 -1.41 3.00 10.48
N ARG A 110 -1.92 2.13 9.61
CA ARG A 110 -2.72 2.52 8.45
C ARG A 110 -3.94 1.62 8.35
N MET A 111 -5.07 2.19 7.93
CA MET A 111 -6.32 1.47 7.72
C MET A 111 -7.10 2.09 6.57
N GLY A 112 -7.96 1.30 5.95
CA GLY A 112 -8.79 1.77 4.85
C GLY A 112 -9.53 0.68 4.12
N GLY A 113 -9.86 0.94 2.86
CA GLY A 113 -10.52 0.00 1.97
C GLY A 113 -9.53 -0.61 0.98
N VAL A 114 -9.83 -1.81 0.57
CA VAL A 114 -9.11 -2.54 -0.48
C VAL A 114 -10.11 -2.91 -1.56
N LEU A 115 -9.97 -2.30 -2.74
CA LEU A 115 -10.72 -2.71 -3.92
C LEU A 115 -9.98 -3.89 -4.54
N VAL A 116 -10.65 -5.04 -4.55
CA VAL A 116 -10.17 -6.26 -5.19
C VAL A 116 -10.85 -6.38 -6.53
N VAL A 117 -10.07 -6.64 -7.57
CA VAL A 117 -10.55 -6.85 -8.93
C VAL A 117 -10.06 -8.21 -9.37
N ASP A 118 -11.02 -9.10 -9.60
CA ASP A 118 -10.81 -10.50 -9.97
C ASP A 118 -11.26 -10.72 -11.41
N GLY A 119 -10.38 -11.18 -12.26
CA GLY A 119 -10.65 -11.48 -13.65
C GLY A 119 -10.69 -12.98 -13.90
N ASP A 120 -11.30 -13.40 -15.00
CA ASP A 120 -11.35 -14.80 -15.39
C ASP A 120 -9.95 -15.43 -15.50
N GLU A 121 -9.79 -16.65 -15.01
CA GLU A 121 -8.52 -17.37 -15.04
C GLU A 121 -8.17 -17.91 -16.44
N VAL A 122 -9.18 -18.06 -17.31
CA VAL A 122 -9.03 -18.73 -18.62
C VAL A 122 -9.28 -17.75 -19.76
N GLY A 123 -8.41 -17.80 -20.77
CA GLY A 123 -8.58 -17.02 -21.98
C GLY A 123 -7.46 -16.03 -22.28
N SER A 124 -7.63 -15.26 -23.36
CA SER A 124 -6.70 -14.17 -23.69
C SER A 124 -6.84 -13.01 -22.68
N PHE A 125 -5.82 -12.17 -22.55
CA PHE A 125 -5.84 -11.01 -21.64
C PHE A 125 -7.14 -10.20 -21.76
N LYS A 126 -7.61 -9.93 -22.99
CA LYS A 126 -8.86 -9.17 -23.20
C LYS A 126 -10.10 -9.92 -22.72
N GLN A 127 -10.13 -11.24 -22.82
CA GLN A 127 -11.24 -12.06 -22.34
C GLN A 127 -11.26 -12.13 -20.82
N ARG A 128 -10.10 -12.30 -20.19
CA ARG A 128 -9.95 -12.38 -18.73
C ARG A 128 -10.42 -11.11 -18.02
N TRP A 129 -10.31 -9.96 -18.65
CA TRP A 129 -10.69 -8.66 -18.09
C TRP A 129 -11.95 -8.05 -18.73
N SER A 130 -12.77 -8.88 -19.43
CA SER A 130 -13.98 -8.37 -20.08
C SER A 130 -15.14 -8.13 -19.09
N ASP A 131 -15.21 -8.92 -18.03
CA ASP A 131 -16.26 -8.82 -16.98
C ASP A 131 -15.67 -9.16 -15.60
N PRO A 132 -14.78 -8.31 -15.06
CA PRO A 132 -14.11 -8.59 -13.81
C PRO A 132 -15.05 -8.43 -12.62
N GLU A 133 -14.99 -9.35 -11.68
CA GLU A 133 -15.66 -9.19 -10.39
C GLU A 133 -14.94 -8.18 -9.52
N THR A 134 -15.68 -7.27 -8.88
CA THR A 134 -15.11 -6.27 -7.99
C THR A 134 -15.68 -6.36 -6.59
N LYS A 135 -14.81 -6.28 -5.58
CA LYS A 135 -15.21 -6.34 -4.18
C LYS A 135 -14.42 -5.34 -3.35
N LEU A 136 -15.12 -4.64 -2.46
CA LEU A 136 -14.50 -3.75 -1.50
C LEU A 136 -14.44 -4.44 -0.13
N THR A 137 -13.25 -4.50 0.46
CA THR A 137 -13.01 -5.10 1.77
C THR A 137 -12.21 -4.15 2.66
N PRO A 138 -12.37 -4.15 3.99
CA PRO A 138 -11.48 -3.39 4.86
C PRO A 138 -10.09 -4.01 4.87
N GLY A 139 -9.08 -3.16 5.07
CA GLY A 139 -7.70 -3.60 5.21
C GLY A 139 -6.91 -2.67 6.11
N GLY A 140 -5.68 -3.08 6.44
CA GLY A 140 -4.82 -2.27 7.27
C GLY A 140 -3.37 -2.74 7.25
N PHE A 141 -2.50 -1.88 7.78
CA PHE A 141 -1.08 -2.13 7.90
C PHE A 141 -0.58 -1.57 9.24
N ILE A 142 0.24 -2.35 9.92
CA ILE A 142 0.97 -1.94 11.12
C ILE A 142 2.44 -2.29 10.97
N GLY A 143 3.33 -1.34 11.30
CA GLY A 143 4.75 -1.57 11.13
C GLY A 143 5.64 -0.54 11.80
N ALA A 144 6.93 -0.67 11.53
CA ALA A 144 7.96 0.26 11.94
C ALA A 144 8.86 0.60 10.75
N GLY A 145 9.43 1.78 10.76
CA GLY A 145 10.29 2.23 9.68
C GLY A 145 11.29 3.29 10.11
N ILE A 146 12.05 3.74 9.13
CA ILE A 146 13.04 4.79 9.27
C ILE A 146 12.90 5.73 8.08
N ASP A 147 12.79 7.03 8.36
CA ASP A 147 12.89 8.10 7.37
C ASP A 147 14.32 8.63 7.31
N PHE A 148 14.91 8.59 6.13
CA PHE A 148 16.22 9.18 5.84
C PHE A 148 16.01 10.54 5.15
N LYS A 149 16.25 11.61 5.88
CA LYS A 149 16.17 12.98 5.35
C LYS A 149 17.39 13.26 4.47
N MET A 150 17.16 13.61 3.21
CA MET A 150 18.20 13.93 2.24
C MET A 150 18.30 15.44 2.00
N VAL A 151 19.38 15.87 1.38
CA VAL A 151 19.55 17.24 0.92
C VAL A 151 18.48 17.57 -0.13
N GLY A 152 17.95 18.81 -0.11
CA GLY A 152 17.01 19.26 -1.14
C GLY A 152 15.53 18.96 -0.86
N GLN A 153 15.16 18.78 0.40
CA GLN A 153 13.75 18.55 0.84
C GLN A 153 13.16 17.22 0.33
N THR A 154 14.01 16.23 0.17
CA THR A 154 13.64 14.87 -0.17
C THR A 154 13.87 13.93 1.01
N SER A 155 13.14 12.82 1.07
CA SER A 155 13.39 11.75 2.03
C SER A 155 13.17 10.38 1.38
N VAL A 156 13.84 9.39 1.93
CA VAL A 156 13.60 7.98 1.63
C VAL A 156 13.12 7.32 2.90
N SER A 157 11.96 6.69 2.83
CA SER A 157 11.40 5.93 3.95
C SER A 157 11.47 4.45 3.64
N VAL A 158 11.96 3.69 4.59
CA VAL A 158 11.93 2.22 4.54
C VAL A 158 11.19 1.73 5.76
N MET A 159 10.14 0.93 5.55
CA MET A 159 9.40 0.33 6.65
C MET A 159 9.11 -1.14 6.40
N VAL A 160 8.92 -1.86 7.49
CA VAL A 160 8.52 -3.27 7.50
C VAL A 160 7.34 -3.43 8.44
N GLY A 161 6.45 -4.34 8.11
CA GLY A 161 5.28 -4.55 8.95
C GLY A 161 4.41 -5.72 8.51
N LEU A 162 3.25 -5.77 9.14
CA LEU A 162 2.20 -6.73 8.85
C LEU A 162 1.06 -6.02 8.13
N GLU A 163 0.66 -6.59 7.03
CA GLU A 163 -0.48 -6.14 6.25
C GLU A 163 -1.62 -7.13 6.41
N VAL A 164 -2.82 -6.62 6.61
CA VAL A 164 -4.04 -7.40 6.76
C VAL A 164 -4.96 -7.02 5.62
N LEU A 165 -5.13 -7.93 4.67
CA LEU A 165 -5.98 -7.80 3.49
C LEU A 165 -6.97 -8.97 3.49
N PRO A 166 -8.05 -8.94 4.30
CA PRO A 166 -9.01 -10.02 4.36
C PRO A 166 -9.83 -10.03 3.09
N TYR A 167 -9.66 -11.05 2.30
CA TYR A 167 -10.45 -11.34 1.12
C TYR A 167 -11.10 -12.71 1.28
N LYS A 168 -12.40 -12.82 1.05
CA LYS A 168 -13.11 -14.08 1.01
C LYS A 168 -13.56 -14.34 -0.42
N GLU A 169 -12.96 -15.26 -1.06
CA GLU A 169 -13.43 -15.83 -2.32
C GLU A 169 -14.74 -16.62 -2.13
N PHE A 170 -15.49 -16.84 -3.20
CA PHE A 170 -16.76 -17.57 -3.16
C PHE A 170 -16.60 -19.03 -2.68
N ASP A 171 -15.44 -19.67 -2.94
CA ASP A 171 -15.14 -21.07 -2.63
C ASP A 171 -14.12 -21.29 -1.50
N GLY A 172 -13.58 -20.25 -0.93
CA GLY A 172 -12.57 -20.33 0.10
C GLY A 172 -12.28 -18.99 0.75
N SER A 173 -11.56 -18.98 1.86
CA SER A 173 -11.05 -17.76 2.47
C SER A 173 -9.59 -17.61 2.13
N ASP A 174 -9.27 -16.91 1.05
CA ASP A 174 -7.91 -16.45 0.83
C ASP A 174 -7.64 -15.27 1.74
N ASN A 175 -6.68 -15.41 2.60
CA ASN A 175 -6.25 -14.36 3.50
C ASN A 175 -4.89 -13.84 3.02
N PHE A 176 -4.88 -12.68 2.39
CA PHE A 176 -3.66 -12.01 1.94
C PHE A 176 -2.99 -11.21 3.08
N THR A 177 -3.14 -11.68 4.30
CA THR A 177 -2.38 -11.16 5.45
C THR A 177 -0.95 -11.63 5.34
N GLY A 178 0.00 -10.68 5.37
CA GLY A 178 1.39 -11.01 5.14
C GLY A 178 2.36 -9.98 5.70
N ARG A 179 3.64 -10.24 5.45
CA ARG A 179 4.70 -9.30 5.75
C ARG A 179 4.96 -8.43 4.53
N LEU A 180 5.24 -7.17 4.78
CA LEU A 180 5.49 -6.18 3.75
C LEU A 180 6.74 -5.39 4.06
N ILE A 181 7.58 -5.20 3.05
CA ILE A 181 8.63 -4.18 3.00
C ILE A 181 8.13 -3.08 2.07
N HIS A 182 8.12 -1.86 2.57
CA HIS A 182 7.63 -0.69 1.88
C HIS A 182 8.74 0.36 1.78
N ILE A 183 9.08 0.77 0.57
CA ILE A 183 10.14 1.72 0.29
C ILE A 183 9.54 2.91 -0.47
N SER A 184 9.63 4.10 0.08
CA SER A 184 9.11 5.32 -0.55
C SER A 184 10.18 6.38 -0.76
N PHE A 185 10.05 7.10 -1.86
CA PHE A 185 10.79 8.31 -2.19
C PHE A 185 9.84 9.49 -2.09
N ASN A 186 10.13 10.40 -1.18
CA ASN A 186 9.25 11.50 -0.85
C ASN A 186 9.93 12.83 -1.16
N ARG A 187 9.14 13.79 -1.63
CA ARG A 187 9.59 15.15 -1.90
C ARG A 187 8.62 16.14 -1.27
N ARG A 188 9.14 17.13 -0.58
CA ARG A 188 8.35 18.21 -0.01
C ARG A 188 7.65 18.99 -1.12
N SER A 189 6.34 19.14 -0.96
CA SER A 189 5.54 20.03 -1.81
C SER A 189 5.85 21.48 -1.45
N LYS A 190 5.98 22.31 -2.47
CA LYS A 190 6.14 23.75 -2.28
C LYS A 190 4.83 24.39 -1.84
#